data_f11e23dcd2c9963b1f499b2dbb23cd58
#
_entry.id   f11e23dcd2c9963b1f499b2dbb23cd58
#
_cell.length_a   1.000
_cell.length_b   1.000
_cell.length_c   1.000
_cell.angle_alpha   90.00
_cell.angle_beta   90.00
_cell.angle_gamma   90.00
#
_symmetry.space_group_name_H-M   'P 1'
#
loop_
_entity.id
_entity.type
_entity.pdbx_description
1 polymer ?
#
loop_
_entity_poly.entity_id
_entity_poly.type
_entity_poly.pdbx_seq_one_letter_code
_entity_poly.pdbx_strand_id
1 'polypeptide(L)'
;HRRSSAASDVYKRQVVTVRYTTSSGTGANGLKVFENIGTYRDNAGNAISSGITITAVSFPDGGSEPETTESIKFGAPKFYSAFGRAVSTQDYEAIIPQIYPNVSSIACYGGEEAEPPEFGKVFLAIKPKNADKLSLSEKNSVLKKLREYSVAAIQPTIIDPSILYVDLVSFVYYNPNNTRRTPAEIKNLVITILTALNSSGEFNKFGGKFKYSKVQNIIDEAERSITSNITRIMMRKNITIDLNQRVNYKICYGNRVNQQTSTDPTIMSSGFKIVGDDINTYCLLYTSDAADDLR
;
A
#
# COMPACT_ATOMS: atom_id res chain seq x y z
N HIS A 1 -29.35 -4.19 -51.20
CA HIS A 1 -28.86 -3.02 -50.47
C HIS A 1 -27.34 -2.98 -50.52
N ARG A 2 -26.77 -2.30 -51.49
CA ARG A 2 -25.36 -1.87 -51.44
C ARG A 2 -25.26 -0.78 -50.40
N ARG A 3 -24.81 -1.11 -49.20
CA ARG A 3 -24.37 -0.10 -48.23
C ARG A 3 -23.11 0.55 -48.81
N SER A 4 -23.21 1.84 -49.03
CA SER A 4 -22.14 2.68 -49.52
C SER A 4 -20.88 2.51 -48.64
N SER A 5 -19.83 1.93 -49.21
CA SER A 5 -18.49 1.89 -48.59
C SER A 5 -17.83 3.28 -48.52
N ALA A 6 -18.45 4.31 -49.12
CA ALA A 6 -17.94 5.65 -49.16
C ALA A 6 -17.86 6.33 -47.77
N ALA A 7 -18.83 6.07 -46.89
CA ALA A 7 -18.81 6.63 -45.54
C ALA A 7 -17.65 6.07 -44.67
N SER A 8 -17.30 4.79 -44.85
CA SER A 8 -16.18 4.14 -44.18
C SER A 8 -14.82 4.67 -44.65
N ASP A 9 -14.70 5.04 -45.92
CA ASP A 9 -13.45 5.57 -46.49
C ASP A 9 -13.17 7.02 -46.06
N VAL A 10 -14.20 7.81 -45.82
CA VAL A 10 -14.04 9.20 -45.32
C VAL A 10 -13.43 9.19 -43.92
N TYR A 11 -13.83 8.29 -43.06
CA TYR A 11 -13.27 8.16 -41.70
C TYR A 11 -11.82 7.64 -41.70
N LYS A 12 -11.44 6.81 -42.68
CA LYS A 12 -10.07 6.31 -42.80
C LYS A 12 -9.04 7.34 -43.27
N ARG A 13 -9.49 8.46 -43.84
CA ARG A 13 -8.63 9.55 -44.35
C ARG A 13 -8.53 10.75 -43.44
N GLN A 14 -9.18 10.71 -42.27
CA GLN A 14 -9.07 11.80 -41.31
C GLN A 14 -7.71 11.75 -40.60
N VAL A 15 -6.98 12.84 -40.62
CA VAL A 15 -5.78 13.03 -39.79
C VAL A 15 -6.25 13.39 -38.41
N VAL A 16 -6.05 12.51 -37.45
CA VAL A 16 -6.33 12.79 -36.04
C VAL A 16 -5.06 13.34 -35.41
N THR A 17 -5.12 14.59 -34.99
CA THR A 17 -4.02 15.21 -34.24
C THR A 17 -4.30 15.05 -32.76
N VAL A 18 -3.44 14.31 -32.07
CA VAL A 18 -3.51 14.13 -30.63
C VAL A 18 -2.44 14.98 -29.96
N ARG A 19 -2.86 15.85 -29.04
CA ARG A 19 -1.94 16.58 -28.16
C ARG A 19 -1.89 15.83 -26.82
N TYR A 20 -0.71 15.51 -26.35
CA TYR A 20 -0.50 14.85 -25.07
C TYR A 20 0.68 15.48 -24.34
N THR A 21 0.65 15.38 -23.03
CA THR A 21 1.73 15.86 -22.16
C THR A 21 2.62 14.65 -21.81
N THR A 22 3.91 14.81 -21.96
CA THR A 22 4.90 13.83 -21.49
C THR A 22 5.40 14.26 -20.13
N SER A 23 5.62 13.29 -19.24
CA SER A 23 6.18 13.51 -17.91
C SER A 23 7.34 12.54 -17.69
N SER A 24 8.19 12.85 -16.71
CA SER A 24 9.30 11.97 -16.29
C SER A 24 8.87 10.80 -15.40
N GLY A 25 7.57 10.50 -15.33
CA GLY A 25 7.04 9.43 -14.48
C GLY A 25 7.34 9.67 -13.00
N THR A 26 7.89 8.65 -12.34
CA THR A 26 8.27 8.72 -10.92
C THR A 26 9.55 9.52 -10.67
N GLY A 27 10.33 9.84 -11.71
CA GLY A 27 11.67 10.45 -11.57
C GLY A 27 11.68 11.85 -10.93
N ALA A 28 10.54 12.55 -10.96
CA ALA A 28 10.42 13.87 -10.34
C ALA A 28 9.89 13.84 -8.89
N ASN A 29 9.46 12.68 -8.40
CA ASN A 29 8.91 12.56 -7.06
C ASN A 29 10.00 12.76 -5.99
N GLY A 30 9.69 13.57 -4.98
CA GLY A 30 10.58 13.78 -3.84
C GLY A 30 11.81 14.66 -4.11
N LEU A 31 11.88 15.34 -5.24
CA LEU A 31 12.98 16.29 -5.52
C LEU A 31 12.97 17.42 -4.49
N LYS A 32 14.15 17.74 -3.97
CA LYS A 32 14.34 18.74 -2.90
C LYS A 32 15.00 20.02 -3.40
N VAL A 33 15.74 19.93 -4.49
CA VAL A 33 16.54 21.03 -5.01
C VAL A 33 16.01 21.43 -6.38
N PHE A 34 15.70 22.71 -6.53
CA PHE A 34 15.26 23.31 -7.78
C PHE A 34 16.25 24.38 -8.17
N GLU A 35 16.71 24.35 -9.41
CA GLU A 35 17.61 25.31 -9.98
C GLU A 35 16.87 26.22 -10.94
N ASN A 36 17.17 27.50 -10.88
CA ASN A 36 16.57 28.46 -11.79
C ASN A 36 17.33 28.46 -13.14
N ILE A 37 16.66 28.04 -14.19
CA ILE A 37 17.19 28.09 -15.58
C ILE A 37 16.62 29.29 -16.36
N GLY A 38 15.69 30.04 -15.80
CA GLY A 38 15.04 31.17 -16.46
C GLY A 38 15.79 32.48 -16.26
N THR A 39 15.64 33.41 -17.23
CA THR A 39 16.10 34.79 -17.08
C THR A 39 14.95 35.64 -16.53
N TYR A 40 15.12 36.15 -15.31
CA TYR A 40 14.15 37.09 -14.73
C TYR A 40 14.53 38.52 -15.11
N ARG A 41 13.52 39.36 -15.24
CA ARG A 41 13.71 40.80 -15.49
C ARG A 41 12.92 41.59 -14.46
N ASP A 42 13.48 42.72 -14.04
CA ASP A 42 12.79 43.67 -13.19
C ASP A 42 11.73 44.48 -14.01
N ASN A 43 10.94 45.30 -13.33
CA ASN A 43 9.94 46.12 -13.96
C ASN A 43 10.51 47.16 -14.98
N ALA A 44 11.82 47.40 -14.91
CA ALA A 44 12.56 48.26 -15.84
C ALA A 44 13.17 47.49 -17.01
N GLY A 45 13.02 46.15 -17.04
CA GLY A 45 13.51 45.27 -18.10
C GLY A 45 14.95 44.75 -17.90
N ASN A 46 15.62 45.10 -16.78
CA ASN A 46 16.97 44.64 -16.52
C ASN A 46 17.00 43.20 -16.05
N ALA A 47 18.00 42.42 -16.45
CA ALA A 47 18.15 41.04 -16.04
C ALA A 47 18.55 40.93 -14.55
N ILE A 48 17.82 40.15 -13.80
CA ILE A 48 18.12 39.81 -12.39
C ILE A 48 18.92 38.52 -12.41
N SER A 49 20.22 38.60 -12.05
CA SER A 49 21.17 37.48 -12.03
C SER A 49 21.53 36.97 -10.62
N SER A 50 21.11 37.69 -9.58
CA SER A 50 21.42 37.33 -8.18
C SER A 50 20.28 37.71 -7.24
N GLY A 51 20.26 37.12 -6.04
CA GLY A 51 19.25 37.42 -5.02
C GLY A 51 17.93 36.65 -5.17
N ILE A 52 17.83 35.69 -6.09
CA ILE A 52 16.66 34.82 -6.24
C ILE A 52 16.94 33.53 -5.45
N THR A 53 16.15 33.29 -4.43
CA THR A 53 16.18 32.04 -3.67
C THR A 53 14.93 31.25 -4.00
N ILE A 54 15.11 29.99 -4.45
CA ILE A 54 14.01 29.07 -4.70
C ILE A 54 13.93 28.11 -3.50
N THR A 55 12.81 28.14 -2.81
CA THR A 55 12.56 27.25 -1.67
C THR A 55 11.39 26.35 -2.03
N ALA A 56 11.59 25.04 -1.90
CA ALA A 56 10.51 24.08 -2.08
C ALA A 56 9.53 24.19 -0.90
N VAL A 57 8.28 24.53 -1.17
CA VAL A 57 7.20 24.60 -0.18
C VAL A 57 6.65 23.18 0.10
N SER A 58 6.62 22.34 -0.94
CA SER A 58 6.26 20.92 -0.85
C SER A 58 7.09 20.12 -1.84
N PHE A 59 7.31 18.85 -1.56
CA PHE A 59 7.99 17.98 -2.50
C PHE A 59 7.03 17.60 -3.63
N PRO A 60 7.52 17.50 -4.89
CA PRO A 60 6.74 16.98 -6.00
C PRO A 60 6.30 15.54 -5.69
N ASP A 61 5.04 15.24 -5.94
CA ASP A 61 4.42 13.95 -5.71
C ASP A 61 3.38 13.65 -6.80
N GLY A 62 2.93 12.38 -6.88
CA GLY A 62 1.90 11.95 -7.83
C GLY A 62 2.40 11.57 -9.21
N GLY A 63 3.73 11.62 -9.46
CA GLY A 63 4.29 11.03 -10.67
C GLY A 63 4.23 9.49 -10.61
N SER A 64 3.76 8.85 -11.68
CA SER A 64 3.71 7.40 -11.80
C SER A 64 4.13 6.95 -13.19
N GLU A 65 4.54 5.68 -13.29
CA GLU A 65 4.75 5.05 -14.59
C GLU A 65 3.42 4.92 -15.35
N PRO A 66 3.45 4.85 -16.68
CA PRO A 66 2.25 4.61 -17.48
C PRO A 66 1.51 3.35 -17.02
N GLU A 67 0.20 3.43 -16.99
CA GLU A 67 -0.63 2.28 -16.63
C GLU A 67 -0.49 1.16 -17.66
N THR A 68 -0.40 -0.08 -17.19
CA THR A 68 -0.30 -1.24 -18.08
C THR A 68 -1.60 -1.51 -18.81
N THR A 69 -1.52 -2.09 -20.02
CA THR A 69 -2.70 -2.44 -20.82
C THR A 69 -3.66 -3.38 -20.07
N GLU A 70 -3.13 -4.28 -19.24
CA GLU A 70 -3.94 -5.20 -18.43
C GLU A 70 -4.70 -4.47 -17.34
N SER A 71 -4.04 -3.51 -16.66
CA SER A 71 -4.68 -2.65 -15.68
C SER A 71 -5.80 -1.82 -16.31
N ILE A 72 -5.54 -1.23 -17.49
CA ILE A 72 -6.55 -0.47 -18.23
C ILE A 72 -7.75 -1.35 -18.60
N LYS A 73 -7.51 -2.56 -19.14
CA LYS A 73 -8.59 -3.51 -19.48
C LYS A 73 -9.43 -3.89 -18.27
N PHE A 74 -8.83 -4.02 -17.12
CA PHE A 74 -9.53 -4.34 -15.88
C PHE A 74 -10.29 -3.14 -15.29
N GLY A 75 -9.68 -1.96 -15.32
CA GLY A 75 -10.21 -0.73 -14.71
C GLY A 75 -11.25 0.00 -15.56
N ALA A 76 -11.07 0.04 -16.90
CA ALA A 76 -11.91 0.83 -17.78
C ALA A 76 -13.41 0.50 -17.72
N PRO A 77 -13.85 -0.77 -17.67
CA PRO A 77 -15.28 -1.09 -17.54
C PRO A 77 -15.88 -0.58 -16.25
N LYS A 78 -15.14 -0.67 -15.13
CA LYS A 78 -15.58 -0.21 -13.81
C LYS A 78 -15.71 1.31 -13.78
N PHE A 79 -14.73 1.99 -14.33
CA PHE A 79 -14.76 3.46 -14.42
C PHE A 79 -15.90 3.95 -15.33
N TYR A 80 -16.12 3.27 -16.46
CA TYR A 80 -17.24 3.57 -17.36
C TYR A 80 -18.60 3.39 -16.66
N SER A 81 -18.75 2.33 -15.86
CA SER A 81 -20.00 2.07 -15.11
C SER A 81 -20.28 3.10 -14.01
N ALA A 82 -19.24 3.69 -13.44
CA ALA A 82 -19.34 4.73 -12.41
C ALA A 82 -19.88 6.07 -12.96
N PHE A 83 -19.88 6.27 -14.29
CA PHE A 83 -20.32 7.54 -14.95
C PHE A 83 -19.70 8.79 -14.33
N GLY A 84 -18.47 8.74 -13.85
CA GLY A 84 -17.78 9.85 -13.21
C GLY A 84 -18.36 10.28 -11.86
N ARG A 85 -19.08 9.40 -11.17
CA ARG A 85 -19.63 9.64 -9.82
C ARG A 85 -19.29 8.48 -8.90
N ALA A 86 -18.90 8.79 -7.66
CA ALA A 86 -18.64 7.82 -6.62
C ALA A 86 -19.87 7.68 -5.72
N VAL A 87 -20.65 6.60 -5.91
CA VAL A 87 -21.86 6.29 -5.16
C VAL A 87 -21.66 5.00 -4.36
N SER A 88 -21.20 3.95 -5.02
CA SER A 88 -20.92 2.65 -4.39
C SER A 88 -19.45 2.54 -3.99
N THR A 89 -19.13 1.61 -3.09
CA THR A 89 -17.75 1.30 -2.70
C THR A 89 -16.87 0.95 -3.90
N GLN A 90 -17.44 0.25 -4.88
CA GLN A 90 -16.75 -0.13 -6.13
C GLN A 90 -16.42 1.07 -7.03
N ASP A 91 -17.27 2.12 -7.02
CA ASP A 91 -17.00 3.35 -7.77
C ASP A 91 -15.79 4.09 -7.18
N TYR A 92 -15.70 4.15 -5.84
CA TYR A 92 -14.52 4.71 -5.17
C TYR A 92 -13.25 3.95 -5.52
N GLU A 93 -13.30 2.61 -5.54
CA GLU A 93 -12.16 1.78 -5.94
C GLU A 93 -11.74 2.00 -7.40
N ALA A 94 -12.68 2.32 -8.30
CA ALA A 94 -12.40 2.59 -9.70
C ALA A 94 -11.85 4.01 -9.95
N ILE A 95 -12.29 5.00 -9.17
CA ILE A 95 -11.93 6.42 -9.34
C ILE A 95 -10.59 6.75 -8.67
N ILE A 96 -10.29 6.17 -7.50
CA ILE A 96 -9.07 6.50 -6.74
C ILE A 96 -7.78 6.29 -7.54
N PRO A 97 -7.57 5.21 -8.32
CA PRO A 97 -6.36 5.03 -9.12
C PRO A 97 -6.13 6.15 -10.15
N GLN A 98 -7.19 6.79 -10.63
CA GLN A 98 -7.08 7.90 -11.58
C GLN A 98 -6.70 9.22 -10.89
N ILE A 99 -7.19 9.42 -9.66
CA ILE A 99 -6.86 10.58 -8.84
C ILE A 99 -5.44 10.46 -8.28
N TYR A 100 -5.06 9.26 -7.85
CA TYR A 100 -3.78 8.93 -7.22
C TYR A 100 -3.18 7.65 -7.84
N PRO A 101 -2.42 7.78 -8.94
CA PRO A 101 -1.88 6.61 -9.67
C PRO A 101 -0.84 5.79 -8.90
N ASN A 102 -0.25 6.37 -7.83
CA ASN A 102 0.72 5.68 -6.97
C ASN A 102 0.06 4.72 -5.96
N VAL A 103 -1.13 4.24 -6.26
CA VAL A 103 -1.84 3.27 -5.43
C VAL A 103 -1.42 1.84 -5.76
N SER A 104 -1.20 1.02 -4.73
CA SER A 104 -0.97 -0.42 -4.84
C SER A 104 -2.25 -1.22 -4.62
N SER A 105 -3.02 -0.86 -3.60
CA SER A 105 -4.27 -1.53 -3.27
C SER A 105 -5.21 -0.59 -2.53
N ILE A 106 -6.51 -0.80 -2.70
CA ILE A 106 -7.58 -0.01 -2.09
C ILE A 106 -8.56 -0.97 -1.45
N ALA A 107 -9.11 -0.56 -0.31
CA ALA A 107 -10.29 -1.16 0.29
C ALA A 107 -11.26 -0.06 0.69
N CYS A 108 -12.52 -0.23 0.31
CA CYS A 108 -13.60 0.69 0.60
C CYS A 108 -14.72 -0.03 1.34
N TYR A 109 -15.28 0.59 2.37
CA TYR A 109 -16.47 0.07 3.05
C TYR A 109 -17.37 1.22 3.53
N GLY A 110 -18.66 0.93 3.66
CA GLY A 110 -19.64 1.89 4.15
C GLY A 110 -19.49 2.16 5.64
N GLY A 111 -19.93 3.32 6.08
CA GLY A 111 -19.91 3.68 7.50
C GLY A 111 -20.82 2.82 8.37
N GLU A 112 -21.77 2.12 7.77
CA GLU A 112 -22.62 1.12 8.46
C GLU A 112 -21.84 -0.10 8.94
N GLU A 113 -20.71 -0.42 8.30
CA GLU A 113 -19.82 -1.52 8.70
C GLU A 113 -18.81 -1.10 9.78
N ALA A 114 -18.74 0.17 10.13
CA ALA A 114 -17.83 0.67 11.16
C ALA A 114 -18.34 0.33 12.58
N GLU A 115 -17.42 0.21 13.52
CA GLU A 115 -17.72 0.02 14.94
C GLU A 115 -17.17 1.19 15.78
N PRO A 116 -18.03 2.12 16.29
CA PRO A 116 -19.48 2.21 16.10
C PRO A 116 -19.90 2.63 14.68
N PRO A 117 -21.14 2.30 14.22
CA PRO A 117 -21.60 2.68 12.88
C PRO A 117 -21.63 4.20 12.69
N GLU A 118 -21.11 4.68 11.56
CA GLU A 118 -21.07 6.09 11.17
C GLU A 118 -21.77 6.30 9.83
N PHE A 119 -23.09 6.50 9.85
CA PHE A 119 -23.89 6.68 8.63
C PHE A 119 -23.50 7.94 7.85
N GLY A 120 -23.64 7.88 6.52
CA GLY A 120 -23.27 8.97 5.61
C GLY A 120 -21.79 9.11 5.35
N LYS A 121 -20.96 8.20 5.85
CA LYS A 121 -19.53 8.14 5.59
C LYS A 121 -19.15 6.92 4.74
N VAL A 122 -18.10 7.06 3.95
CA VAL A 122 -17.41 5.95 3.29
C VAL A 122 -15.95 5.98 3.72
N PHE A 123 -15.50 4.88 4.27
CA PHE A 123 -14.11 4.70 4.70
C PHE A 123 -13.26 4.13 3.58
N LEU A 124 -12.12 4.76 3.35
CA LEU A 124 -11.19 4.46 2.28
C LEU A 124 -9.83 4.13 2.88
N ALA A 125 -9.41 2.89 2.80
CA ALA A 125 -8.05 2.49 3.12
C ALA A 125 -7.25 2.39 1.82
N ILE A 126 -6.23 3.24 1.68
CA ILE A 126 -5.40 3.33 0.47
C ILE A 126 -3.98 2.95 0.84
N LYS A 127 -3.44 1.95 0.15
CA LYS A 127 -2.04 1.55 0.26
C LYS A 127 -1.25 2.07 -0.93
N PRO A 128 -0.26 2.97 -0.73
CA PRO A 128 0.64 3.39 -1.80
C PRO A 128 1.63 2.28 -2.18
N LYS A 129 2.26 2.40 -3.37
CA LYS A 129 3.23 1.40 -3.87
C LYS A 129 4.51 1.37 -3.03
N ASN A 130 4.96 2.52 -2.56
CA ASN A 130 6.28 2.68 -1.93
C ASN A 130 6.24 2.98 -0.43
N ALA A 131 5.06 2.91 0.18
CA ALA A 131 4.87 3.20 1.59
C ALA A 131 3.73 2.33 2.18
N ASP A 132 3.67 2.26 3.50
CA ASP A 132 2.62 1.52 4.20
C ASP A 132 1.33 2.33 4.36
N LYS A 133 1.44 3.66 4.39
CA LYS A 133 0.31 4.58 4.54
C LYS A 133 0.55 5.89 3.81
N LEU A 134 -0.53 6.61 3.52
CA LEU A 134 -0.48 7.95 2.96
C LEU A 134 -0.03 8.97 4.02
N SER A 135 0.76 9.96 3.59
CA SER A 135 1.03 11.15 4.39
C SER A 135 -0.23 12.01 4.53
N LEU A 136 -0.26 12.89 5.52
CA LEU A 136 -1.39 13.79 5.74
C LEU A 136 -1.65 14.70 4.53
N SER A 137 -0.58 15.15 3.87
CA SER A 137 -0.68 15.99 2.67
C SER A 137 -1.32 15.24 1.49
N GLU A 138 -0.90 14.00 1.26
CA GLU A 138 -1.48 13.14 0.22
C GLU A 138 -2.95 12.83 0.50
N LYS A 139 -3.30 12.50 1.75
CA LYS A 139 -4.71 12.30 2.16
C LYS A 139 -5.57 13.49 1.81
N ASN A 140 -5.12 14.70 2.17
CA ASN A 140 -5.84 15.93 1.89
C ASN A 140 -5.96 16.21 0.39
N SER A 141 -4.91 15.95 -0.39
CA SER A 141 -4.92 16.10 -1.85
C SER A 141 -5.90 15.14 -2.52
N VAL A 142 -5.88 13.86 -2.12
CA VAL A 142 -6.81 12.84 -2.63
C VAL A 142 -8.24 13.18 -2.26
N LEU A 143 -8.52 13.56 -1.00
CA LEU A 143 -9.86 13.96 -0.54
C LEU A 143 -10.38 15.17 -1.31
N LYS A 144 -9.55 16.19 -1.57
CA LYS A 144 -9.95 17.37 -2.35
C LYS A 144 -10.41 16.99 -3.75
N LYS A 145 -9.65 16.16 -4.45
CA LYS A 145 -10.01 15.69 -5.79
C LYS A 145 -11.23 14.77 -5.77
N LEU A 146 -11.33 13.89 -4.75
CA LEU A 146 -12.42 12.93 -4.64
C LEU A 146 -13.78 13.58 -4.41
N ARG A 147 -13.81 14.77 -3.78
CA ARG A 147 -15.04 15.55 -3.57
C ARG A 147 -15.71 15.95 -4.89
N GLU A 148 -14.96 16.07 -5.98
CA GLU A 148 -15.52 16.40 -7.30
C GLU A 148 -16.37 15.24 -7.87
N TYR A 149 -16.12 14.01 -7.40
CA TYR A 149 -16.81 12.79 -7.81
C TYR A 149 -17.86 12.33 -6.79
N SER A 150 -17.78 12.83 -5.56
CA SER A 150 -18.63 12.36 -4.46
C SER A 150 -20.01 12.97 -4.51
N VAL A 151 -21.03 12.18 -4.10
CA VAL A 151 -22.40 12.67 -3.94
C VAL A 151 -22.50 13.50 -2.65
N ALA A 152 -23.32 14.55 -2.67
CA ALA A 152 -23.42 15.53 -1.57
C ALA A 152 -23.75 14.93 -0.18
N ALA A 153 -24.45 13.80 -0.14
CA ALA A 153 -24.83 13.14 1.12
C ALA A 153 -23.78 12.18 1.68
N ILE A 154 -22.70 11.88 0.93
CA ILE A 154 -21.68 10.90 1.31
C ILE A 154 -20.36 11.61 1.55
N GLN A 155 -19.79 11.42 2.74
CA GLN A 155 -18.51 12.00 3.12
C GLN A 155 -17.41 10.93 3.07
N PRO A 156 -16.49 10.97 2.09
CA PRO A 156 -15.35 10.08 2.06
C PRO A 156 -14.33 10.44 3.14
N THR A 157 -13.86 9.44 3.85
CA THR A 157 -12.86 9.56 4.93
C THR A 157 -11.73 8.58 4.67
N ILE A 158 -10.48 9.06 4.61
CA ILE A 158 -9.31 8.20 4.40
C ILE A 158 -8.78 7.76 5.76
N ILE A 159 -8.71 6.45 5.95
CA ILE A 159 -8.14 5.80 7.13
C ILE A 159 -6.81 5.13 6.80
N ASP A 160 -5.97 4.93 7.81
CA ASP A 160 -4.73 4.19 7.63
C ASP A 160 -5.01 2.68 7.49
N PRO A 161 -4.29 1.98 6.58
CA PRO A 161 -4.41 0.54 6.43
C PRO A 161 -3.99 -0.20 7.71
N SER A 162 -4.78 -1.19 8.13
CA SER A 162 -4.37 -2.09 9.21
C SER A 162 -3.47 -3.19 8.64
N ILE A 163 -2.17 -3.12 8.94
CA ILE A 163 -1.16 -4.03 8.39
C ILE A 163 -0.90 -5.16 9.36
N LEU A 164 -0.94 -6.39 8.86
CA LEU A 164 -0.48 -7.59 9.56
C LEU A 164 0.88 -7.98 9.01
N TYR A 165 1.90 -7.90 9.84
CA TYR A 165 3.24 -8.36 9.50
C TYR A 165 3.36 -9.85 9.77
N VAL A 166 4.00 -10.56 8.86
CA VAL A 166 4.31 -11.98 9.01
C VAL A 166 5.83 -12.12 9.07
N ASP A 167 6.35 -12.34 10.26
CA ASP A 167 7.76 -12.51 10.51
C ASP A 167 8.12 -14.01 10.36
N LEU A 168 9.15 -14.30 9.57
CA LEU A 168 9.59 -15.65 9.25
C LEU A 168 10.95 -15.92 9.88
N VAL A 169 11.07 -17.05 10.57
CA VAL A 169 12.34 -17.61 11.03
C VAL A 169 12.52 -18.94 10.37
N SER A 170 13.43 -19.03 9.39
CA SER A 170 13.64 -20.24 8.58
C SER A 170 15.03 -20.81 8.83
N PHE A 171 15.09 -22.10 9.14
CA PHE A 171 16.30 -22.91 9.18
C PHE A 171 16.35 -23.71 7.88
N VAL A 172 17.30 -23.40 7.02
CA VAL A 172 17.47 -24.04 5.71
C VAL A 172 18.62 -25.02 5.77
N TYR A 173 18.33 -26.27 5.44
CA TYR A 173 19.34 -27.35 5.36
C TYR A 173 19.71 -27.57 3.91
N TYR A 174 21.00 -27.67 3.63
CA TYR A 174 21.51 -27.86 2.27
C TYR A 174 22.67 -28.86 2.24
N ASN A 175 22.87 -29.49 1.08
CA ASN A 175 23.99 -30.40 0.85
C ASN A 175 25.15 -29.64 0.20
N PRO A 176 26.30 -29.46 0.88
CA PRO A 176 27.45 -28.73 0.36
C PRO A 176 28.08 -29.38 -0.88
N ASN A 177 27.89 -30.69 -1.10
CA ASN A 177 28.42 -31.39 -2.26
C ASN A 177 27.66 -31.09 -3.56
N ASN A 178 26.44 -30.56 -3.45
CA ASN A 178 25.59 -30.27 -4.60
C ASN A 178 25.60 -28.78 -5.01
N THR A 179 26.42 -27.96 -4.37
CA THR A 179 26.52 -26.53 -4.66
C THR A 179 27.96 -26.06 -4.65
N ARG A 180 28.21 -24.99 -5.41
CA ARG A 180 29.47 -24.23 -5.36
C ARG A 180 29.32 -22.94 -4.54
N ARG A 181 28.10 -22.67 -4.03
CA ARG A 181 27.79 -21.44 -3.30
C ARG A 181 28.15 -21.59 -1.82
N THR A 182 28.54 -20.48 -1.25
CA THR A 182 28.78 -20.36 0.19
C THR A 182 27.46 -20.30 0.95
N PRO A 183 27.41 -20.61 2.27
CA PRO A 183 26.20 -20.47 3.09
C PRO A 183 25.61 -19.05 3.03
N ALA A 184 26.46 -18.03 2.98
CA ALA A 184 26.04 -16.63 2.86
C ALA A 184 25.34 -16.33 1.53
N GLU A 185 25.81 -16.89 0.42
CA GLU A 185 25.19 -16.72 -0.90
C GLU A 185 23.84 -17.43 -0.96
N ILE A 186 23.71 -18.62 -0.40
CA ILE A 186 22.41 -19.33 -0.31
C ILE A 186 21.42 -18.52 0.54
N LYS A 187 21.86 -18.01 1.69
CA LYS A 187 21.05 -17.13 2.53
C LYS A 187 20.56 -15.90 1.75
N ASN A 188 21.45 -15.21 1.06
CA ASN A 188 21.09 -14.02 0.29
C ASN A 188 20.14 -14.34 -0.87
N LEU A 189 20.32 -15.50 -1.52
CA LEU A 189 19.42 -15.96 -2.56
C LEU A 189 18.00 -16.16 -2.02
N VAL A 190 17.86 -16.87 -0.91
CA VAL A 190 16.55 -17.09 -0.25
C VAL A 190 15.91 -15.76 0.16
N ILE A 191 16.68 -14.84 0.75
CA ILE A 191 16.18 -13.50 1.10
C ILE A 191 15.70 -12.74 -0.14
N THR A 192 16.45 -12.80 -1.24
CA THR A 192 16.09 -12.11 -2.50
C THR A 192 14.77 -12.67 -3.05
N ILE A 193 14.60 -13.98 -3.07
CA ILE A 193 13.38 -14.62 -3.56
C ILE A 193 12.17 -14.29 -2.68
N LEU A 194 12.32 -14.33 -1.35
CA LEU A 194 11.26 -13.95 -0.42
C LEU A 194 10.90 -12.45 -0.53
N THR A 195 11.88 -11.60 -0.77
CA THR A 195 11.64 -10.17 -1.01
C THR A 195 10.88 -9.95 -2.32
N ALA A 196 11.25 -10.65 -3.39
CA ALA A 196 10.55 -10.62 -4.66
C ALA A 196 9.10 -11.12 -4.52
N LEU A 197 8.88 -12.19 -3.73
CA LEU A 197 7.55 -12.70 -3.42
C LEU A 197 6.69 -11.66 -2.69
N ASN A 198 7.26 -10.97 -1.69
CA ASN A 198 6.57 -9.90 -0.99
C ASN A 198 6.21 -8.73 -1.92
N SER A 199 7.08 -8.42 -2.87
CA SER A 199 6.87 -7.34 -3.86
C SER A 199 5.92 -7.73 -4.99
N SER A 200 5.60 -9.00 -5.17
CA SER A 200 4.75 -9.51 -6.29
C SER A 200 3.29 -9.04 -6.22
N GLY A 201 2.88 -8.34 -5.16
CA GLY A 201 1.50 -7.86 -4.97
C GLY A 201 0.50 -8.95 -4.61
N GLU A 202 0.93 -10.19 -4.44
CA GLU A 202 0.05 -11.30 -4.08
C GLU A 202 -0.35 -11.24 -2.59
N PHE A 203 0.61 -10.94 -1.72
CA PHE A 203 0.38 -10.81 -0.28
C PHE A 203 0.17 -9.37 0.16
N ASN A 204 0.87 -8.44 -0.47
CA ASN A 204 0.95 -7.05 -0.07
C ASN A 204 -0.21 -6.19 -0.62
N LYS A 205 -1.43 -6.71 -0.51
CA LYS A 205 -2.68 -6.06 -0.92
C LYS A 205 -3.81 -6.36 0.07
N PHE A 206 -4.87 -5.56 0.03
CA PHE A 206 -6.08 -5.86 0.80
C PHE A 206 -6.67 -7.21 0.36
N GLY A 207 -7.07 -8.02 1.34
CA GLY A 207 -7.56 -9.38 1.08
C GLY A 207 -6.47 -10.38 0.64
N GLY A 208 -5.20 -10.00 0.67
CA GLY A 208 -4.08 -10.91 0.41
C GLY A 208 -4.08 -12.09 1.36
N LYS A 209 -3.85 -13.31 0.84
CA LYS A 209 -3.85 -14.54 1.64
C LYS A 209 -2.44 -15.09 1.75
N PHE A 210 -1.92 -15.14 2.96
CA PHE A 210 -0.66 -15.82 3.24
C PHE A 210 -0.87 -17.34 3.23
N LYS A 211 -0.04 -18.07 2.44
CA LYS A 211 -0.03 -19.53 2.39
C LYS A 211 1.33 -20.04 2.83
N TYR A 212 1.37 -20.72 3.97
CA TYR A 212 2.59 -21.27 4.55
C TYR A 212 3.31 -22.25 3.61
N SER A 213 2.58 -23.20 3.03
CA SER A 213 3.14 -24.18 2.11
C SER A 213 3.78 -23.56 0.87
N LYS A 214 3.23 -22.43 0.38
CA LYS A 214 3.83 -21.71 -0.75
C LYS A 214 5.19 -21.14 -0.39
N VAL A 215 5.33 -20.58 0.80
CA VAL A 215 6.62 -20.04 1.27
C VAL A 215 7.65 -21.15 1.44
N GLN A 216 7.26 -22.29 2.02
CA GLN A 216 8.14 -23.45 2.15
C GLN A 216 8.63 -23.96 0.79
N ASN A 217 7.72 -24.15 -0.17
CA ASN A 217 8.07 -24.61 -1.51
C ASN A 217 9.03 -23.64 -2.21
N ILE A 218 8.79 -22.34 -2.10
CA ILE A 218 9.66 -21.31 -2.71
C ILE A 218 11.07 -21.35 -2.10
N ILE A 219 11.19 -21.62 -0.80
CA ILE A 219 12.51 -21.78 -0.15
C ILE A 219 13.19 -23.05 -0.64
N ASP A 220 12.47 -24.18 -0.71
CA ASP A 220 13.03 -25.45 -1.16
C ASP A 220 13.45 -25.42 -2.64
N GLU A 221 12.69 -24.72 -3.47
CA GLU A 221 12.98 -24.56 -4.89
C GLU A 221 14.05 -23.49 -5.21
N ALA A 222 14.47 -22.70 -4.21
CA ALA A 222 15.43 -21.62 -4.40
C ALA A 222 16.77 -22.10 -4.96
N GLU A 223 17.22 -23.29 -4.54
CA GLU A 223 18.42 -23.94 -5.07
C GLU A 223 18.35 -25.47 -4.90
N ARG A 224 18.90 -26.20 -5.88
CA ARG A 224 18.94 -27.66 -5.89
C ARG A 224 19.68 -28.31 -4.71
N SER A 225 20.57 -27.57 -4.06
CA SER A 225 21.31 -28.05 -2.89
C SER A 225 20.49 -28.06 -1.62
N ILE A 226 19.39 -27.31 -1.55
CA ILE A 226 18.49 -27.26 -0.40
C ILE A 226 17.76 -28.59 -0.32
N THR A 227 17.86 -29.23 0.83
CA THR A 227 17.25 -30.54 1.09
C THR A 227 15.95 -30.42 1.87
N SER A 228 15.85 -29.43 2.75
CA SER A 228 14.64 -29.16 3.54
C SER A 228 14.71 -27.79 4.21
N ASN A 229 13.57 -27.28 4.65
CA ASN A 229 13.49 -26.11 5.51
C ASN A 229 12.54 -26.32 6.68
N ILE A 230 12.86 -25.70 7.83
CA ILE A 230 11.97 -25.60 8.97
C ILE A 230 11.69 -24.13 9.18
N THR A 231 10.47 -23.69 8.86
CA THR A 231 10.07 -22.29 8.94
C THR A 231 9.05 -22.10 10.06
N ARG A 232 9.33 -21.18 10.97
CA ARG A 232 8.40 -20.70 12.00
C ARG A 232 7.81 -19.38 11.56
N ILE A 233 6.51 -19.20 11.84
CA ILE A 233 5.78 -17.99 11.51
C ILE A 233 5.35 -17.31 12.80
N MET A 234 5.57 -16.01 12.87
CA MET A 234 5.03 -15.12 13.89
C MET A 234 4.23 -14.02 13.22
N MET A 235 3.04 -13.76 13.72
CA MET A 235 2.20 -12.65 13.26
C MET A 235 2.36 -11.48 14.20
N ARG A 236 2.59 -10.28 13.64
CA ARG A 236 2.82 -9.07 14.41
C ARG A 236 1.92 -7.94 13.91
N LYS A 237 1.34 -7.20 14.84
CA LYS A 237 0.69 -5.91 14.58
C LYS A 237 1.37 -4.80 15.36
N ASN A 238 1.61 -3.68 14.71
CA ASN A 238 2.13 -2.48 15.34
C ASN A 238 0.94 -1.61 15.76
N ILE A 239 0.93 -1.19 17.02
CA ILE A 239 -0.10 -0.33 17.59
C ILE A 239 0.60 0.89 18.14
N THR A 240 0.10 2.07 17.80
CA THR A 240 0.52 3.34 18.43
C THR A 240 -0.41 3.59 19.59
N ILE A 241 0.14 3.60 20.80
CA ILE A 241 -0.62 3.80 22.03
C ILE A 241 -0.70 5.30 22.31
N ASP A 242 -1.90 5.81 22.59
CA ASP A 242 -2.08 7.15 23.14
C ASP A 242 -1.94 7.08 24.65
N LEU A 243 -0.88 7.69 25.18
CA LEU A 243 -0.56 7.68 26.61
C LEU A 243 -1.39 8.71 27.41
N ASN A 244 -2.07 9.62 26.74
CA ASN A 244 -2.80 10.71 27.39
C ASN A 244 -4.27 10.39 27.66
N GLN A 245 -4.78 9.29 27.11
CA GLN A 245 -6.17 8.91 27.22
C GLN A 245 -6.32 7.41 27.55
N ARG A 246 -7.37 7.08 28.25
CA ARG A 246 -7.77 5.68 28.45
C ARG A 246 -8.52 5.20 27.20
N VAL A 247 -7.84 4.42 26.35
CA VAL A 247 -8.39 3.92 25.07
C VAL A 247 -8.44 2.41 25.07
N ASN A 248 -9.51 1.84 24.55
CA ASN A 248 -9.62 0.41 24.29
C ASN A 248 -9.14 0.10 22.89
N TYR A 249 -8.16 -0.79 22.75
CA TYR A 249 -7.62 -1.23 21.47
C TYR A 249 -8.16 -2.61 21.14
N LYS A 250 -8.87 -2.73 20.01
CA LYS A 250 -9.32 -4.02 19.46
C LYS A 250 -8.28 -4.53 18.47
N ILE A 251 -7.64 -5.65 18.79
CA ILE A 251 -6.61 -6.26 17.95
C ILE A 251 -7.19 -7.49 17.25
N CYS A 252 -7.39 -7.42 15.93
CA CYS A 252 -7.91 -8.52 15.14
C CYS A 252 -6.82 -9.06 14.22
N TYR A 253 -6.57 -10.36 14.25
CA TYR A 253 -5.65 -11.05 13.32
C TYR A 253 -6.37 -11.66 12.11
N GLY A 254 -7.69 -11.57 12.04
CA GLY A 254 -8.50 -12.09 10.94
C GLY A 254 -8.74 -13.61 10.97
N ASN A 255 -8.07 -14.34 11.86
CA ASN A 255 -8.22 -15.77 12.05
C ASN A 255 -8.23 -16.11 13.55
N ARG A 256 -8.82 -17.24 13.89
CA ARG A 256 -8.69 -17.79 15.25
C ARG A 256 -7.22 -18.06 15.55
N VAL A 257 -6.78 -17.62 16.72
CA VAL A 257 -5.45 -17.92 17.22
C VAL A 257 -5.48 -19.38 17.73
N ASN A 258 -4.59 -20.23 17.19
CA ASN A 258 -4.49 -21.62 17.65
C ASN A 258 -3.57 -21.67 18.86
N GLN A 259 -4.06 -22.23 19.93
CA GLN A 259 -3.32 -22.42 21.18
C GLN A 259 -2.94 -23.90 21.33
N GLN A 260 -1.65 -24.15 21.48
CA GLN A 260 -1.16 -25.52 21.63
C GLN A 260 -1.30 -26.07 23.06
N THR A 261 -1.12 -25.22 24.07
CA THR A 261 -1.27 -25.55 25.49
C THR A 261 -1.92 -24.38 26.24
N SER A 262 -2.65 -24.69 27.32
CA SER A 262 -3.33 -23.65 28.12
C SER A 262 -2.38 -22.72 28.87
N THR A 263 -1.10 -23.08 28.99
CA THR A 263 -0.09 -22.30 29.72
C THR A 263 0.79 -21.43 28.82
N ASP A 264 0.81 -21.68 27.51
CA ASP A 264 1.63 -20.88 26.58
C ASP A 264 0.91 -19.57 26.22
N PRO A 265 1.57 -18.41 26.35
CA PRO A 265 1.01 -17.15 25.93
C PRO A 265 0.84 -17.15 24.41
N THR A 266 -0.40 -16.93 23.98
CA THR A 266 -0.75 -16.91 22.55
C THR A 266 -0.41 -15.58 21.91
N ILE A 267 -0.54 -14.49 22.66
CA ILE A 267 -0.25 -13.13 22.22
C ILE A 267 0.64 -12.46 23.25
N MET A 268 1.71 -11.82 22.77
CA MET A 268 2.66 -11.07 23.61
C MET A 268 2.84 -9.66 23.06
N SER A 269 2.97 -8.69 23.96
CA SER A 269 3.42 -7.35 23.55
C SER A 269 4.94 -7.32 23.38
N SER A 270 5.45 -6.31 22.68
CA SER A 270 6.85 -5.90 22.83
C SER A 270 7.11 -5.46 24.29
N GLY A 271 8.38 -5.55 24.72
CA GLY A 271 8.77 -5.02 26.01
C GLY A 271 8.57 -3.51 26.11
N PHE A 272 8.08 -3.03 27.24
CA PHE A 272 7.91 -1.61 27.53
C PHE A 272 8.40 -1.31 28.95
N LYS A 273 8.71 -0.03 29.19
CA LYS A 273 9.10 0.46 30.52
C LYS A 273 7.99 1.31 31.11
N ILE A 274 7.82 1.25 32.41
CA ILE A 274 6.88 2.07 33.16
C ILE A 274 7.62 3.29 33.68
N VAL A 275 7.01 4.45 33.64
CA VAL A 275 7.59 5.70 34.18
C VAL A 275 7.88 5.51 35.67
N GLY A 276 9.13 5.70 36.06
CA GLY A 276 9.64 5.50 37.44
C GLY A 276 10.30 4.16 37.68
N ASP A 277 10.29 3.23 36.70
CA ASP A 277 11.04 1.98 36.73
C ASP A 277 11.88 1.81 35.46
N ASP A 278 13.08 2.35 35.48
CA ASP A 278 14.02 2.28 34.36
C ASP A 278 14.80 0.95 34.28
N ILE A 279 14.69 0.12 35.31
CA ILE A 279 15.44 -1.13 35.43
C ILE A 279 14.68 -2.27 34.76
N ASN A 280 13.39 -2.39 35.02
CA ASN A 280 12.58 -3.51 34.57
C ASN A 280 11.94 -3.26 33.21
N THR A 281 11.86 -4.32 32.40
CA THR A 281 11.12 -4.33 31.14
C THR A 281 9.92 -5.25 31.31
N TYR A 282 8.74 -4.70 31.07
CA TYR A 282 7.45 -5.39 31.20
C TYR A 282 6.96 -5.87 29.83
N CYS A 283 6.19 -6.94 29.83
CA CYS A 283 5.52 -7.47 28.65
C CYS A 283 4.11 -7.87 29.02
N LEU A 284 3.13 -7.51 28.23
CA LEU A 284 1.76 -8.01 28.37
C LEU A 284 1.68 -9.38 27.71
N LEU A 285 1.18 -10.36 28.47
CA LEU A 285 0.93 -11.72 28.02
C LEU A 285 -0.58 -11.96 28.03
N TYR A 286 -1.09 -12.50 26.94
CA TYR A 286 -2.49 -12.89 26.82
C TYR A 286 -2.56 -14.43 26.77
N THR A 287 -3.24 -15.03 27.73
CA THR A 287 -3.51 -16.47 27.81
C THR A 287 -4.99 -16.75 27.58
N SER A 288 -5.39 -18.00 27.28
CA SER A 288 -6.76 -18.36 26.91
C SER A 288 -7.81 -18.11 28.01
N ASP A 289 -7.40 -18.19 29.27
CA ASP A 289 -8.35 -18.02 30.39
C ASP A 289 -8.89 -16.59 30.52
N ALA A 290 -8.17 -15.59 29.97
CA ALA A 290 -8.63 -14.21 29.93
C ALA A 290 -9.66 -13.95 28.81
N ALA A 291 -9.91 -14.88 27.90
CA ALA A 291 -10.82 -14.71 26.78
C ALA A 291 -12.29 -14.99 27.11
N ASP A 292 -12.55 -15.80 28.14
CA ASP A 292 -13.91 -16.14 28.55
C ASP A 292 -14.59 -15.06 29.41
N ASP A 293 -13.80 -14.17 30.04
CA ASP A 293 -14.30 -13.07 30.86
C ASP A 293 -14.72 -11.82 30.05
N LEU A 294 -14.56 -11.83 28.72
CA LEU A 294 -14.87 -10.70 27.82
C LEU A 294 -16.03 -11.00 26.85
N ARG A 295 -16.96 -11.89 27.24
CA ARG A 295 -18.24 -12.06 26.54
C ARG A 295 -19.30 -11.12 27.05
#